data_612e2fed55b8255e2c892435071259ea
#
_entry.id   612e2fed55b8255e2c892435071259ea
#
_cell.length_a   1.000
_cell.length_b   1.000
_cell.length_c   1.000
_cell.angle_alpha   90.00
_cell.angle_beta   90.00
_cell.angle_gamma   90.00
#
_symmetry.space_group_name_H-M   'P 1'
#
loop_
_entity.id
_entity.type
_entity.pdbx_description
1 polymer ?
#
loop_
_entity_poly.entity_id
_entity_poly.type
_entity_poly.pdbx_seq_one_letter_code
_entity_poly.pdbx_strand_id
1 'polypeptide(L)'
;MRTLLRLIAGLITRLLGVDEEAERADMHLSNHALGLAGAALLAVFILVARYIYTKEWFYLVLGVAFLLCCIGILLCYRNQRIYVLSDEEFQYSTFFGNKKIYRFDEITALRKNRDSLTLFLGKSKVHIESSAVMSDKLRALIIEQFKKQDAKE
;
A
#
# COMPACT_ATOMS: atom_id res chain seq x y z
N MET A 1 3.18 8.37 24.83
CA MET A 1 2.30 7.76 23.80
C MET A 1 2.98 7.62 22.44
N ARG A 2 3.61 8.67 21.87
CA ARG A 2 4.35 8.59 20.56
C ARG A 2 5.50 7.58 20.56
N THR A 3 6.22 7.42 21.67
CA THR A 3 7.37 6.50 21.77
C THR A 3 6.93 5.04 21.79
N LEU A 4 5.82 4.73 22.47
CA LEU A 4 5.26 3.38 22.54
C LEU A 4 4.74 2.93 21.15
N LEU A 5 4.07 3.83 20.42
CA LEU A 5 3.61 3.58 19.06
C LEU A 5 4.77 3.31 18.09
N ARG A 6 5.89 4.03 18.23
CA ARG A 6 7.11 3.79 17.44
C ARG A 6 7.77 2.44 17.76
N LEU A 7 7.80 2.06 19.06
CA LEU A 7 8.33 0.75 19.47
C LEU A 7 7.47 -0.41 18.95
N ILE A 8 6.14 -0.28 19.03
CA ILE A 8 5.21 -1.30 18.51
C ILE A 8 5.33 -1.37 16.98
N ALA A 9 5.37 -0.24 16.27
CA ALA A 9 5.58 -0.21 14.84
C ALA A 9 6.92 -0.86 14.45
N GLY A 10 8.02 -0.52 15.13
CA GLY A 10 9.33 -1.12 14.86
C GLY A 10 9.41 -2.62 15.20
N LEU A 11 8.63 -3.09 16.19
CA LEU A 11 8.52 -4.53 16.46
C LEU A 11 7.73 -5.27 15.38
N ILE A 12 6.65 -4.66 14.91
CA ILE A 12 5.81 -5.21 13.83
C ILE A 12 6.60 -5.26 12.51
N THR A 13 7.35 -4.21 12.16
CA THR A 13 8.18 -4.18 10.95
C THR A 13 9.29 -5.23 10.99
N ARG A 14 9.96 -5.40 12.13
CA ARG A 14 10.97 -6.46 12.32
C ARG A 14 10.39 -7.86 12.24
N LEU A 15 9.23 -8.10 12.86
CA LEU A 15 8.55 -9.41 12.82
C LEU A 15 8.03 -9.77 11.42
N LEU A 16 7.68 -8.76 10.62
CA LEU A 16 7.17 -8.96 9.26
C LEU A 16 8.28 -9.00 8.20
N GLY A 17 9.56 -8.74 8.56
CA GLY A 17 10.69 -8.71 7.62
C GLY A 17 10.51 -7.69 6.48
N VAL A 18 9.75 -6.62 6.74
CA VAL A 18 9.23 -5.73 5.69
C VAL A 18 10.20 -4.62 5.31
N ASP A 19 11.09 -4.22 6.23
CA ASP A 19 11.94 -3.03 6.04
C ASP A 19 12.96 -3.19 4.90
N GLU A 20 13.66 -4.32 4.81
CA GLU A 20 14.68 -4.53 3.78
C GLU A 20 14.11 -4.67 2.37
N GLU A 21 12.94 -5.30 2.23
CA GLU A 21 12.28 -5.42 0.93
C GLU A 21 11.57 -4.13 0.51
N ALA A 22 11.10 -3.32 1.47
CA ALA A 22 10.48 -2.03 1.18
C ALA A 22 11.52 -1.02 0.68
N GLU A 23 12.71 -0.99 1.26
CA GLU A 23 13.80 -0.09 0.81
C GLU A 23 14.28 -0.40 -0.62
N ARG A 24 14.14 -1.64 -1.09
CA ARG A 24 14.48 -2.04 -2.46
C ARG A 24 13.40 -1.75 -3.48
N ALA A 25 12.18 -1.45 -3.04
CA ALA A 25 11.07 -1.17 -3.93
C ALA A 25 11.08 0.29 -4.38
N ASP A 26 10.87 0.53 -5.68
CA ASP A 26 10.70 1.87 -6.24
C ASP A 26 9.38 2.54 -5.85
N MET A 27 8.41 1.74 -5.41
CA MET A 27 7.18 2.22 -4.76
C MET A 27 6.76 1.26 -3.65
N HIS A 28 6.46 1.83 -2.50
CA HIS A 28 5.87 1.12 -1.36
C HIS A 28 4.93 2.05 -0.58
N LEU A 29 4.04 1.47 0.22
CA LEU A 29 3.17 2.26 1.10
C LEU A 29 3.98 2.89 2.23
N SER A 30 3.62 4.12 2.61
CA SER A 30 4.31 4.82 3.70
C SER A 30 4.03 4.17 5.07
N ASN A 31 4.91 4.43 6.04
CA ASN A 31 4.78 3.94 7.42
C ASN A 31 3.50 4.44 8.13
N HIS A 32 2.79 5.43 7.56
CA HIS A 32 1.48 5.85 8.05
C HIS A 32 0.45 4.71 7.99
N ALA A 33 0.56 3.81 7.00
CA ALA A 33 -0.31 2.63 6.90
C ALA A 33 -0.14 1.70 8.12
N LEU A 34 1.09 1.53 8.62
CA LEU A 34 1.34 0.76 9.87
C LEU A 34 0.74 1.45 11.09
N GLY A 35 0.78 2.79 11.15
CA GLY A 35 0.12 3.55 12.20
C GLY A 35 -1.39 3.32 12.22
N LEU A 36 -2.03 3.31 11.04
CA LEU A 36 -3.46 3.01 10.90
C LEU A 36 -3.78 1.56 11.30
N ALA A 37 -2.96 0.59 10.89
CA ALA A 37 -3.12 -0.80 11.30
C ALA A 37 -2.99 -0.97 12.83
N GLY A 38 -2.03 -0.28 13.45
CA GLY A 38 -1.87 -0.24 14.90
C GLY A 38 -3.07 0.37 15.62
N ALA A 39 -3.62 1.46 15.10
CA ALA A 39 -4.83 2.08 15.65
C ALA A 39 -6.06 1.15 15.51
N ALA A 40 -6.22 0.49 14.37
CA ALA A 40 -7.28 -0.50 14.17
C ALA A 40 -7.15 -1.68 15.14
N LEU A 41 -5.95 -2.18 15.35
CA LEU A 41 -5.69 -3.26 16.32
C LEU A 41 -6.01 -2.83 17.75
N LEU A 42 -5.65 -1.60 18.14
CA LEU A 42 -6.01 -1.06 19.44
C LEU A 42 -7.54 -0.97 19.62
N ALA A 43 -8.26 -0.54 18.57
CA ALA A 43 -9.71 -0.53 18.58
C ALA A 43 -10.31 -1.93 18.79
N VAL A 44 -9.72 -2.97 18.16
CA VAL A 44 -10.13 -4.38 18.40
C VAL A 44 -10.02 -4.75 19.87
N PHE A 45 -8.89 -4.45 20.53
CA PHE A 45 -8.71 -4.75 21.96
C PHE A 45 -9.75 -4.05 22.83
N ILE A 46 -10.03 -2.77 22.56
CA ILE A 46 -11.04 -2.00 23.31
C ILE A 46 -12.43 -2.63 23.12
N LEU A 47 -12.79 -2.99 21.89
CA LEU A 47 -14.09 -3.57 21.57
C LEU A 47 -14.28 -4.95 22.17
N VAL A 48 -13.24 -5.80 22.17
CA VAL A 48 -13.25 -7.10 22.82
C VAL A 48 -13.41 -6.95 24.35
N ALA A 49 -12.68 -6.01 24.96
CA ALA A 49 -12.84 -5.73 26.39
C ALA A 49 -14.27 -5.27 26.72
N ARG A 50 -14.85 -4.38 25.91
CA ARG A 50 -16.26 -3.95 26.06
C ARG A 50 -17.23 -5.11 25.93
N TYR A 51 -17.04 -5.98 24.95
CA TYR A 51 -17.86 -7.19 24.77
C TYR A 51 -17.80 -8.09 26.02
N ILE A 52 -16.62 -8.33 26.58
CA ILE A 52 -16.47 -9.14 27.80
C ILE A 52 -17.27 -8.56 28.95
N TYR A 53 -17.32 -7.23 29.05
CA TYR A 53 -18.00 -6.51 30.13
C TYR A 53 -19.51 -6.43 29.96
N THR A 54 -19.98 -6.07 28.76
CA THR A 54 -21.41 -5.81 28.48
C THR A 54 -22.15 -7.03 27.94
N LYS A 55 -21.43 -8.02 27.38
CA LYS A 55 -21.97 -9.18 26.65
C LYS A 55 -22.82 -8.81 25.42
N GLU A 56 -22.72 -7.57 24.95
CA GLU A 56 -23.43 -7.11 23.77
C GLU A 56 -22.67 -7.54 22.50
N TRP A 57 -23.26 -8.40 21.70
CA TRP A 57 -22.66 -8.95 20.50
C TRP A 57 -22.27 -7.93 19.43
N PHE A 58 -22.87 -6.73 19.47
CA PHE A 58 -22.53 -5.61 18.60
C PHE A 58 -21.03 -5.26 18.66
N TYR A 59 -20.43 -5.24 19.87
CA TYR A 59 -18.99 -4.96 20.01
C TYR A 59 -18.12 -6.04 19.39
N LEU A 60 -18.58 -7.29 19.40
CA LEU A 60 -17.85 -8.39 18.78
C LEU A 60 -17.85 -8.24 17.25
N VAL A 61 -18.99 -7.94 16.63
CA VAL A 61 -19.11 -7.73 15.19
C VAL A 61 -18.24 -6.56 14.74
N LEU A 62 -18.29 -5.45 15.48
CA LEU A 62 -17.47 -4.28 15.19
C LEU A 62 -15.97 -4.58 15.35
N GLY A 63 -15.60 -5.36 16.37
CA GLY A 63 -14.22 -5.82 16.58
C GLY A 63 -13.70 -6.68 15.42
N VAL A 64 -14.52 -7.59 14.90
CA VAL A 64 -14.19 -8.39 13.72
C VAL A 64 -14.00 -7.51 12.49
N ALA A 65 -14.87 -6.50 12.27
CA ALA A 65 -14.72 -5.56 11.17
C ALA A 65 -13.40 -4.80 11.23
N PHE A 66 -13.02 -4.28 12.39
CA PHE A 66 -11.74 -3.60 12.58
C PHE A 66 -10.54 -4.56 12.40
N LEU A 67 -10.65 -5.80 12.83
CA LEU A 67 -9.61 -6.81 12.61
C LEU A 67 -9.40 -7.09 11.12
N LEU A 68 -10.48 -7.24 10.35
CA LEU A 68 -10.39 -7.41 8.89
C LEU A 68 -9.77 -6.19 8.21
N CYS A 69 -10.11 -4.98 8.65
CA CYS A 69 -9.46 -3.75 8.18
C CYS A 69 -7.97 -3.75 8.49
N CYS A 70 -7.57 -4.12 9.71
CA CYS A 70 -6.16 -4.22 10.10
C CYS A 70 -5.40 -5.19 9.20
N ILE A 71 -5.93 -6.41 9.01
CA ILE A 71 -5.34 -7.42 8.11
C ILE A 71 -5.22 -6.87 6.69
N GLY A 72 -6.27 -6.22 6.17
CA GLY A 72 -6.26 -5.60 4.85
C GLY A 72 -5.15 -4.57 4.69
N ILE A 73 -4.98 -3.67 5.65
CA ILE A 73 -3.92 -2.64 5.63
C ILE A 73 -2.53 -3.30 5.66
N LEU A 74 -2.33 -4.32 6.49
CA LEU A 74 -1.05 -5.03 6.58
C LEU A 74 -0.72 -5.79 5.29
N LEU A 75 -1.71 -6.40 4.64
CA LEU A 75 -1.54 -7.06 3.34
C LEU A 75 -1.18 -6.04 2.25
N CYS A 76 -1.84 -4.88 2.20
CA CYS A 76 -1.47 -3.79 1.30
C CYS A 76 -0.02 -3.37 1.53
N TYR A 77 0.33 -3.09 2.77
CA TYR A 77 1.66 -2.62 3.15
C TYR A 77 2.76 -3.60 2.76
N ARG A 78 2.53 -4.89 2.97
CA ARG A 78 3.49 -5.95 2.65
C ARG A 78 3.61 -6.21 1.16
N ASN A 79 2.48 -6.28 0.45
CA ASN A 79 2.43 -6.86 -0.88
C ASN A 79 2.43 -5.82 -2.01
N GLN A 80 1.83 -4.64 -1.78
CA GLN A 80 1.66 -3.64 -2.85
C GLN A 80 2.95 -2.86 -3.07
N ARG A 81 3.71 -3.25 -4.11
CA ARG A 81 5.02 -2.68 -4.42
C ARG A 81 5.23 -2.59 -5.93
N ILE A 82 6.08 -1.64 -6.34
CA ILE A 82 6.60 -1.56 -7.72
C ILE A 82 8.12 -1.64 -7.66
N TYR A 83 8.70 -2.42 -8.55
CA TYR A 83 10.14 -2.51 -8.78
C TYR A 83 10.42 -2.17 -10.23
N VAL A 84 11.27 -1.20 -10.48
CA VAL A 84 11.76 -0.88 -11.82
C VAL A 84 12.85 -1.89 -12.18
N LEU A 85 12.55 -2.77 -13.13
CA LEU A 85 13.49 -3.80 -13.59
C LEU A 85 14.49 -3.23 -14.59
N SER A 86 14.00 -2.37 -15.50
CA SER A 86 14.79 -1.66 -16.50
C SER A 86 14.11 -0.34 -16.84
N ASP A 87 14.69 0.45 -17.74
CA ASP A 87 14.07 1.69 -18.21
C ASP A 87 12.83 1.43 -19.09
N GLU A 88 12.59 0.17 -19.51
CA GLU A 88 11.44 -0.24 -20.29
C GLU A 88 10.39 -1.02 -19.49
N GLU A 89 10.75 -1.64 -18.38
CA GLU A 89 9.90 -2.59 -17.67
C GLU A 89 9.88 -2.36 -16.16
N PHE A 90 8.70 -2.58 -15.59
CA PHE A 90 8.50 -2.59 -14.13
C PHE A 90 7.65 -3.77 -13.70
N GLN A 91 7.93 -4.28 -12.50
CA GLN A 91 7.14 -5.30 -11.85
C GLN A 91 6.20 -4.65 -10.84
N TYR A 92 4.92 -4.92 -10.95
CA TYR A 92 3.90 -4.54 -9.98
C TYR A 92 3.45 -5.75 -9.19
N SER A 93 3.45 -5.63 -7.88
CA SER A 93 2.88 -6.61 -6.97
C SER A 93 1.53 -6.12 -6.44
N THR A 94 0.51 -6.96 -6.61
CA THR A 94 -0.87 -6.65 -6.20
C THR A 94 -1.06 -6.83 -4.69
N PHE A 95 -2.23 -6.42 -4.19
CA PHE A 95 -2.68 -6.66 -2.81
C PHE A 95 -2.48 -8.11 -2.32
N PHE A 96 -2.75 -9.10 -3.17
CA PHE A 96 -2.56 -10.52 -2.84
C PHE A 96 -1.14 -11.04 -3.06
N GLY A 97 -0.18 -10.17 -3.41
CA GLY A 97 1.20 -10.56 -3.68
C GLY A 97 1.44 -11.15 -5.07
N ASN A 98 0.44 -11.15 -5.95
CA ASN A 98 0.63 -11.59 -7.34
C ASN A 98 1.49 -10.58 -8.07
N LYS A 99 2.62 -11.04 -8.61
CA LYS A 99 3.59 -10.22 -9.34
C LYS A 99 3.29 -10.26 -10.82
N LYS A 100 3.25 -9.10 -11.46
CA LYS A 100 3.08 -8.93 -12.91
C LYS A 100 4.12 -7.97 -13.44
N ILE A 101 4.72 -8.29 -14.59
CA ILE A 101 5.63 -7.40 -15.28
C ILE A 101 4.83 -6.64 -16.33
N TYR A 102 5.08 -5.35 -16.42
CA TYR A 102 4.48 -4.43 -17.37
C TYR A 102 5.58 -3.61 -18.04
N ARG A 103 5.33 -3.17 -19.26
CA ARG A 103 6.20 -2.24 -19.95
C ARG A 103 5.69 -0.81 -19.79
N PHE A 104 6.61 0.15 -19.71
CA PHE A 104 6.24 1.56 -19.60
C PHE A 104 5.55 2.07 -20.86
N ASP A 105 5.88 1.53 -22.05
CA ASP A 105 5.23 1.88 -23.33
C ASP A 105 3.78 1.39 -23.47
N GLU A 106 3.35 0.42 -22.62
CA GLU A 106 1.96 -0.02 -22.53
C GLU A 106 1.05 0.94 -21.74
N ILE A 107 1.63 1.96 -21.09
CA ILE A 107 0.85 2.96 -20.36
C ILE A 107 0.09 3.82 -21.35
N THR A 108 -1.23 3.64 -21.46
CA THR A 108 -2.09 4.36 -22.40
C THR A 108 -2.69 5.62 -21.81
N ALA A 109 -2.89 5.67 -20.50
CA ALA A 109 -3.43 6.84 -19.82
C ALA A 109 -3.03 6.88 -18.34
N LEU A 110 -3.01 8.09 -17.79
CA LEU A 110 -2.80 8.36 -16.37
C LEU A 110 -4.00 9.13 -15.83
N ARG A 111 -4.61 8.60 -14.80
CA ARG A 111 -5.66 9.31 -14.08
C ARG A 111 -5.16 9.68 -12.69
N LYS A 112 -4.99 10.97 -12.46
CA LYS A 112 -4.69 11.51 -11.14
C LYS A 112 -5.99 11.87 -10.44
N ASN A 113 -6.32 11.16 -9.37
CA ASN A 113 -7.38 11.51 -8.45
C ASN A 113 -6.79 12.28 -7.26
N ARG A 114 -7.66 12.75 -6.35
CA ARG A 114 -7.22 13.45 -5.14
C ARG A 114 -6.30 12.59 -4.27
N ASP A 115 -6.62 11.32 -4.15
CA ASP A 115 -5.99 10.39 -3.19
C ASP A 115 -5.31 9.20 -3.88
N SER A 116 -5.12 9.23 -5.20
CA SER A 116 -4.49 8.14 -5.92
C SER A 116 -4.06 8.50 -7.33
N LEU A 117 -3.12 7.72 -7.85
CA LEU A 117 -2.67 7.73 -9.24
C LEU A 117 -3.00 6.38 -9.86
N THR A 118 -3.73 6.37 -10.97
CA THR A 118 -4.06 5.14 -11.69
C THR A 118 -3.39 5.15 -13.05
N LEU A 119 -2.53 4.17 -13.30
CA LEU A 119 -1.93 3.91 -14.60
C LEU A 119 -2.82 2.91 -15.36
N PHE A 120 -3.17 3.23 -16.58
CA PHE A 120 -3.90 2.33 -17.48
C PHE A 120 -2.90 1.70 -18.43
N LEU A 121 -2.86 0.36 -18.47
CA LEU A 121 -1.95 -0.44 -19.28
C LEU A 121 -2.81 -1.39 -20.15
N GLY A 122 -3.26 -0.90 -21.30
CA GLY A 122 -4.21 -1.63 -22.14
C GLY A 122 -5.48 -2.02 -21.35
N LYS A 123 -5.68 -3.32 -21.10
CA LYS A 123 -6.82 -3.84 -20.30
C LYS A 123 -6.55 -3.89 -18.79
N SER A 124 -5.33 -3.67 -18.36
CA SER A 124 -4.92 -3.72 -16.94
C SER A 124 -4.87 -2.32 -16.33
N LYS A 125 -4.98 -2.26 -15.00
CA LYS A 125 -4.87 -1.02 -14.23
C LYS A 125 -3.90 -1.25 -13.07
N VAL A 126 -2.99 -0.31 -12.88
CA VAL A 126 -2.12 -0.24 -11.71
C VAL A 126 -2.55 0.96 -10.89
N HIS A 127 -2.94 0.69 -9.66
CA HIS A 127 -3.41 1.72 -8.73
C HIS A 127 -2.31 2.02 -7.71
N ILE A 128 -1.96 3.29 -7.59
CA ILE A 128 -0.94 3.80 -6.69
C ILE A 128 -1.61 4.77 -5.73
N GLU A 129 -1.62 4.45 -4.45
CA GLU A 129 -2.16 5.31 -3.40
C GLU A 129 -1.33 6.59 -3.24
N SER A 130 -1.97 7.70 -2.87
CA SER A 130 -1.26 8.97 -2.61
C SER A 130 -0.32 8.89 -1.41
N SER A 131 -0.58 7.96 -0.49
CA SER A 131 0.28 7.67 0.65
C SER A 131 1.50 6.81 0.29
N ALA A 132 1.61 6.33 -0.96
CA ALA A 132 2.76 5.57 -1.40
C ALA A 132 3.98 6.48 -1.58
N VAL A 133 5.12 6.00 -1.13
CA VAL A 133 6.43 6.60 -1.40
C VAL A 133 6.90 6.05 -2.74
N MET A 134 7.24 6.95 -3.67
CA MET A 134 7.69 6.61 -5.02
C MET A 134 9.11 7.13 -5.22
N SER A 135 9.99 6.29 -5.80
CA SER A 135 11.34 6.70 -6.16
C SER A 135 11.32 7.76 -7.28
N ASP A 136 12.33 8.63 -7.28
CA ASP A 136 12.47 9.64 -8.34
C ASP A 136 12.68 8.98 -9.72
N LYS A 137 13.32 7.80 -9.76
CA LYS A 137 13.50 7.00 -10.97
C LYS A 137 12.16 6.58 -11.56
N LEU A 138 11.29 5.94 -10.79
CA LEU A 138 9.97 5.51 -11.24
C LEU A 138 9.13 6.71 -11.70
N ARG A 139 9.15 7.80 -10.95
CA ARG A 139 8.45 9.03 -11.30
C ARG A 139 8.92 9.62 -12.63
N ALA A 140 10.24 9.70 -12.84
CA ALA A 140 10.83 10.20 -14.07
C ALA A 140 10.42 9.38 -15.29
N LEU A 141 10.48 8.04 -15.19
CA LEU A 141 10.09 7.13 -16.28
C LEU A 141 8.60 7.27 -16.65
N ILE A 142 7.71 7.38 -15.65
CA ILE A 142 6.28 7.62 -15.89
C ILE A 142 6.08 8.96 -16.62
N ILE A 143 6.71 10.03 -16.17
CA ILE A 143 6.57 11.36 -16.79
C ILE A 143 7.14 11.36 -18.21
N GLU A 144 8.26 10.70 -18.45
CA GLU A 144 8.88 10.62 -19.77
C GLU A 144 7.95 9.93 -20.79
N GLN A 145 7.28 8.85 -20.38
CA GLN A 145 6.32 8.17 -21.25
C GLN A 145 5.14 9.06 -21.63
N PHE A 146 4.63 9.86 -20.69
CA PHE A 146 3.57 10.84 -21.00
C PHE A 146 4.02 11.90 -22.00
N LYS A 147 5.21 12.47 -21.82
CA LYS A 147 5.76 13.44 -22.77
C LYS A 147 5.93 12.84 -24.18
N LYS A 148 6.29 11.55 -24.27
CA LYS A 148 6.41 10.87 -25.57
C LYS A 148 5.04 10.61 -26.23
N GLN A 149 3.98 10.44 -25.46
CA GLN A 149 2.62 10.27 -25.96
C GLN A 149 2.04 11.60 -26.44
N ASP A 150 2.14 12.66 -25.64
CA ASP A 150 1.70 14.02 -26.01
C ASP A 150 2.41 14.56 -27.28
N ALA A 151 3.64 14.11 -27.53
CA ALA A 151 4.40 14.51 -28.72
C ALA A 151 4.02 13.72 -29.99
N LYS A 152 3.18 12.68 -29.88
CA LYS A 152 2.71 11.85 -31.01
C LYS A 152 1.30 12.18 -31.46
N GLU A 153 0.54 12.98 -30.69
CA GLU A 153 -0.73 13.58 -31.06
C GLU A 153 -0.53 14.94 -31.72
#